data_5caad6fff06583c7d06d5e84e3966da8
#
_entry.id   5caad6fff06583c7d06d5e84e3966da8
#
_cell.length_a   1.000
_cell.length_b   1.000
_cell.length_c   1.000
_cell.angle_alpha   90.00
_cell.angle_beta   90.00
_cell.angle_gamma   90.00
#
_symmetry.space_group_name_H-M   'P 1'
#
loop_
_entity.id
_entity.type
_entity.pdbx_description
1 polymer ?
#
loop_
_entity_poly.entity_id
_entity_poly.type
_entity_poly.pdbx_seq_one_letter_code
_entity_poly.pdbx_strand_id
1 'polypeptide(L)'
;AYNLLWRKIHMLPEQSVQAHMDLRGRAMLPIHNSTFDLALHDWFEPLERATAAAQKNNIHLLTPIIGAPVMVKQPRQTPPWWRDTTEPASLEAATAAAASDMAALKGQQP
;
A
#
# COMPACT_ATOMS: atom_id res chain seq x y z
N ALA A 1 -8.01 3.94 4.92
CA ALA A 1 -9.29 3.75 4.23
C ALA A 1 -9.28 4.47 2.89
N TYR A 2 -9.56 3.78 1.79
CA TYR A 2 -9.65 4.37 0.44
C TYR A 2 -10.77 3.70 -0.35
N ASN A 3 -11.30 4.42 -1.31
CA ASN A 3 -12.28 3.93 -2.28
C ASN A 3 -12.26 4.87 -3.48
N LEU A 4 -12.63 4.39 -4.67
CA LEU A 4 -12.70 5.23 -5.88
C LEU A 4 -13.66 6.41 -5.72
N LEU A 5 -14.71 6.28 -4.91
CA LEU A 5 -15.64 7.37 -4.59
C LEU A 5 -14.98 8.46 -3.72
N TRP A 6 -13.91 8.13 -2.99
CA TRP A 6 -13.19 9.04 -2.09
C TRP A 6 -11.84 9.51 -2.64
N ARG A 7 -11.60 9.33 -3.94
CA ARG A 7 -10.33 9.65 -4.61
C ARG A 7 -9.82 11.09 -4.44
N LYS A 8 -10.72 12.01 -4.05
CA LYS A 8 -10.37 13.41 -3.75
C LYS A 8 -9.95 13.62 -2.29
N ILE A 9 -10.11 12.62 -1.44
CA ILE A 9 -9.87 12.70 0.01
C ILE A 9 -8.75 11.74 0.40
N HIS A 10 -8.74 10.53 -0.16
CA HIS A 10 -7.78 9.48 0.16
C HIS A 10 -7.06 8.99 -1.09
N MET A 11 -5.76 8.80 -0.98
CA MET A 11 -4.95 8.18 -2.03
C MET A 11 -5.10 6.67 -2.01
N LEU A 12 -5.07 6.05 -3.19
CA LEU A 12 -4.80 4.62 -3.32
C LEU A 12 -3.34 4.33 -2.93
N PRO A 13 -3.03 3.10 -2.48
CA PRO A 13 -1.65 2.72 -2.15
C PRO A 13 -0.64 2.99 -3.27
N GLU A 14 -1.02 2.74 -4.53
CA GLU A 14 -0.19 2.99 -5.70
C GLU A 14 0.07 4.49 -5.92
N GLN A 15 -0.91 5.34 -5.62
CA GLN A 15 -0.74 6.79 -5.68
C GLN A 15 0.20 7.29 -4.59
N SER A 16 0.20 6.66 -3.42
CA SER A 16 1.16 6.97 -2.34
C SER A 16 2.59 6.61 -2.75
N VAL A 17 2.78 5.50 -3.45
CA VAL A 17 4.09 5.11 -4.02
C VAL A 17 4.52 6.11 -5.10
N GLN A 18 3.60 6.55 -5.96
CA GLN A 18 3.89 7.58 -6.96
C GLN A 18 4.31 8.90 -6.30
N ALA A 19 3.58 9.36 -5.29
CA ALA A 19 3.93 10.57 -4.54
C ALA A 19 5.33 10.48 -3.89
N HIS A 20 5.69 9.30 -3.35
CA HIS A 20 7.04 9.05 -2.84
C HIS A 20 8.12 9.22 -3.93
N MET A 21 7.88 8.70 -5.14
CA MET A 21 8.80 8.87 -6.28
C MET A 21 8.93 10.34 -6.69
N ASP A 22 7.83 11.07 -6.75
CA ASP A 22 7.81 12.49 -7.12
C ASP A 22 8.62 13.33 -6.12
N LEU A 23 8.57 12.95 -4.83
CA LEU A 23 9.37 13.56 -3.76
C LEU A 23 10.83 13.08 -3.73
N ARG A 24 11.21 12.11 -4.55
CA ARG A 24 12.55 11.49 -4.58
C ARG A 24 12.98 10.96 -3.22
N GLY A 25 12.05 10.34 -2.48
CA GLY A 25 12.31 9.74 -1.19
C GLY A 25 13.28 8.54 -1.27
N ARG A 26 14.11 8.34 -0.24
CA ARG A 26 15.06 7.20 -0.18
C ARG A 26 14.41 5.93 0.36
N ALA A 27 13.47 6.06 1.27
CA ALA A 27 12.69 4.96 1.82
C ALA A 27 11.27 5.46 2.13
N MET A 28 10.29 4.60 2.00
CA MET A 28 8.87 4.90 2.20
C MET A 28 8.35 4.12 3.40
N LEU A 29 7.73 4.81 4.34
CA LEU A 29 6.97 4.23 5.45
C LEU A 29 5.50 4.67 5.30
N PRO A 30 4.60 3.81 4.82
CA PRO A 30 3.19 4.15 4.75
C PRO A 30 2.59 4.22 6.15
N ILE A 31 1.76 5.21 6.39
CA ILE A 31 1.06 5.42 7.66
C ILE A 31 -0.45 5.44 7.44
N HIS A 32 -1.23 5.42 8.52
CA HIS A 32 -2.69 5.50 8.48
C HIS A 32 -3.34 4.34 7.73
N ASN A 33 -2.85 3.13 7.99
CA ASN A 33 -3.33 1.90 7.34
C ASN A 33 -3.35 0.72 8.29
N SER A 34 -4.00 -0.36 7.88
CA SER A 34 -3.85 -1.73 8.40
C SER A 34 -4.19 -1.94 9.88
N THR A 35 -5.05 -1.12 10.47
CA THR A 35 -5.54 -1.31 11.84
C THR A 35 -6.98 -1.83 11.87
N PHE A 36 -7.82 -1.36 10.94
CA PHE A 36 -9.25 -1.70 10.89
C PHE A 36 -9.73 -1.84 9.45
N ASP A 37 -10.78 -2.63 9.27
CA ASP A 37 -11.59 -2.69 8.05
C ASP A 37 -12.55 -1.49 8.04
N LEU A 38 -12.04 -0.30 7.69
CA LEU A 38 -12.81 0.95 7.72
C LEU A 38 -13.46 1.33 6.39
N ALA A 39 -13.09 0.64 5.31
CA ALA A 39 -13.59 0.88 3.97
C ALA A 39 -14.05 -0.44 3.34
N LEU A 40 -14.33 -0.40 2.04
CA LEU A 40 -14.73 -1.60 1.28
C LEU A 40 -13.51 -2.42 0.82
N HIS A 41 -12.51 -2.54 1.69
CA HIS A 41 -11.31 -3.33 1.47
C HIS A 41 -10.81 -3.92 2.79
N ASP A 42 -10.12 -5.04 2.73
CA ASP A 42 -9.56 -5.72 3.89
C ASP A 42 -8.46 -4.88 4.56
N TRP A 43 -8.25 -5.08 5.85
CA TRP A 43 -7.28 -4.34 6.66
C TRP A 43 -5.83 -4.44 6.13
N PHE A 44 -5.45 -5.57 5.53
CA PHE A 44 -4.11 -5.85 4.99
C PHE A 44 -3.94 -5.39 3.53
N GLU A 45 -5.01 -5.16 2.78
CA GLU A 45 -4.97 -4.79 1.37
C GLU A 45 -4.07 -3.57 1.09
N PRO A 46 -4.06 -2.50 1.90
CA PRO A 46 -3.13 -1.38 1.71
C PRO A 46 -1.67 -1.80 1.68
N LEU A 47 -1.26 -2.75 2.54
CA LEU A 47 0.11 -3.24 2.61
C LEU A 47 0.47 -4.11 1.40
N GLU A 48 -0.43 -4.99 0.95
CA GLU A 48 -0.22 -5.79 -0.26
C GLU A 48 -0.06 -4.90 -1.50
N ARG A 49 -0.97 -3.96 -1.69
CA ARG A 49 -0.96 -3.04 -2.83
C ARG A 49 0.27 -2.15 -2.84
N ALA A 50 0.63 -1.57 -1.68
CA ALA A 50 1.84 -0.75 -1.55
C ALA A 50 3.10 -1.57 -1.82
N THR A 51 3.16 -2.82 -1.34
CA THR A 51 4.29 -3.73 -1.57
C THR A 51 4.45 -4.05 -3.04
N ALA A 52 3.38 -4.43 -3.72
CA ALA A 52 3.42 -4.72 -5.16
C ALA A 52 3.86 -3.50 -5.99
N ALA A 53 3.32 -2.32 -5.68
CA ALA A 53 3.68 -1.09 -6.35
C ALA A 53 5.14 -0.67 -6.07
N ALA A 54 5.61 -0.81 -4.84
CA ALA A 54 6.99 -0.51 -4.45
C ALA A 54 8.00 -1.45 -5.13
N GLN A 55 7.72 -2.75 -5.18
CA GLN A 55 8.55 -3.74 -5.87
C GLN A 55 8.69 -3.41 -7.36
N LYS A 56 7.57 -3.10 -8.02
CA LYS A 56 7.56 -2.74 -9.45
C LYS A 56 8.43 -1.51 -9.76
N ASN A 57 8.56 -0.58 -8.82
CA ASN A 57 9.27 0.68 -8.99
C ASN A 57 10.63 0.72 -8.24
N ASN A 58 11.11 -0.41 -7.71
CA ASN A 58 12.34 -0.51 -6.93
C ASN A 58 12.39 0.46 -5.73
N ILE A 59 11.26 0.67 -5.07
CA ILE A 59 11.15 1.52 -3.88
C ILE A 59 11.48 0.70 -2.64
N HIS A 60 12.30 1.28 -1.76
CA HIS A 60 12.57 0.71 -0.44
C HIS A 60 11.39 0.98 0.49
N LEU A 61 10.46 0.02 0.56
CA LEU A 61 9.27 0.09 1.39
C LEU A 61 9.53 -0.50 2.76
N LEU A 62 9.09 0.19 3.80
CA LEU A 62 9.15 -0.22 5.20
C LEU A 62 7.73 -0.47 5.71
N THR A 63 7.46 -1.68 6.14
CA THR A 63 6.17 -2.10 6.69
C THR A 63 6.36 -2.78 8.05
N PRO A 64 6.88 -2.06 9.07
CA PRO A 64 7.12 -2.66 10.37
C PRO A 64 5.81 -3.11 11.03
N ILE A 65 5.88 -4.14 11.85
CA ILE A 65 4.79 -4.47 12.78
C ILE A 65 4.52 -3.23 13.65
N ILE A 66 3.25 -2.96 13.94
CA ILE A 66 2.82 -1.82 14.75
C ILE A 66 3.55 -1.85 16.10
N GLY A 67 4.23 -0.75 16.42
CA GLY A 67 5.06 -0.63 17.63
C GLY A 67 6.53 -1.01 17.45
N ALA A 68 6.92 -1.62 16.34
CA ALA A 68 8.32 -1.93 16.08
C ALA A 68 9.12 -0.65 15.71
N PRO A 69 10.33 -0.46 16.24
CA PRO A 69 11.15 0.71 15.92
C PRO A 69 11.68 0.67 14.49
N VAL A 70 11.74 1.83 13.84
CA VAL A 70 12.33 2.01 12.53
C VAL A 70 13.56 2.91 12.61
N MET A 71 14.68 2.43 12.09
CA MET A 71 15.92 3.20 12.02
C MET A 71 15.96 4.05 10.75
N VAL A 72 15.65 5.34 10.87
CA VAL A 72 15.53 6.26 9.71
C VAL A 72 16.83 6.39 8.92
N LYS A 73 17.99 6.38 9.59
CA LYS A 73 19.30 6.54 8.93
C LYS A 73 19.76 5.29 8.19
N GLN A 74 19.33 4.11 8.66
CA GLN A 74 19.68 2.81 8.09
C GLN A 74 18.42 1.94 8.06
N PRO A 75 17.44 2.26 7.23
CA PRO A 75 16.21 1.51 7.17
C PRO A 75 16.49 0.10 6.69
N ARG A 76 16.04 -0.89 7.46
CA ARG A 76 16.12 -2.30 7.09
C ARG A 76 14.79 -2.73 6.49
N GLN A 77 14.85 -3.60 5.51
CA GLN A 77 13.65 -4.20 4.93
C GLN A 77 12.87 -4.95 5.99
N THR A 78 11.56 -4.78 5.99
CA THR A 78 10.65 -5.44 6.91
C THR A 78 9.94 -6.61 6.22
N PRO A 79 9.74 -7.74 6.88
CA PRO A 79 9.00 -8.86 6.31
C PRO A 79 7.52 -8.51 6.15
N PRO A 80 6.80 -9.16 5.22
CA PRO A 80 5.37 -8.99 5.04
C PRO A 80 4.57 -9.76 6.11
N TRP A 81 4.68 -9.32 7.36
CA TRP A 81 4.16 -9.98 8.56
C TRP A 81 2.64 -10.25 8.53
N TRP A 82 1.89 -9.44 7.80
CA TRP A 82 0.44 -9.62 7.66
C TRP A 82 0.08 -10.90 6.91
N ARG A 83 0.96 -11.42 6.07
CA ARG A 83 0.73 -12.65 5.31
C ARG A 83 0.65 -13.89 6.19
N ASP A 84 1.30 -13.87 7.34
CA ASP A 84 1.27 -14.98 8.29
C ASP A 84 -0.09 -15.10 9.00
N THR A 85 -0.92 -14.05 8.92
CA THR A 85 -2.23 -13.97 9.58
C THR A 85 -3.40 -13.83 8.61
N THR A 86 -3.14 -13.91 7.30
CA THR A 86 -4.14 -13.68 6.25
C THR A 86 -4.27 -14.90 5.36
N GLU A 87 -5.52 -15.28 5.07
CA GLU A 87 -5.82 -16.40 4.17
C GLU A 87 -5.32 -16.12 2.73
N PRO A 88 -4.71 -17.10 2.03
CA PRO A 88 -4.14 -16.91 0.69
C PRO A 88 -5.15 -16.37 -0.34
N ALA A 89 -6.38 -16.87 -0.31
CA ALA A 89 -7.43 -16.40 -1.24
C ALA A 89 -7.75 -14.91 -1.08
N SER A 90 -7.67 -14.37 0.15
CA SER A 90 -7.88 -12.95 0.42
C SER A 90 -6.73 -12.10 -0.13
N LEU A 91 -5.49 -12.59 -0.09
CA LEU A 91 -4.33 -11.91 -0.69
C LEU A 91 -4.44 -11.82 -2.22
N GLU A 92 -4.92 -12.88 -2.87
CA GLU A 92 -5.17 -12.90 -4.31
C GLU A 92 -6.27 -11.90 -4.70
N ALA A 93 -7.36 -11.83 -3.93
CA ALA A 93 -8.45 -10.89 -4.15
C ALA A 93 -7.99 -9.43 -4.04
N ALA A 94 -7.15 -9.09 -3.05
CA ALA A 94 -6.57 -7.76 -2.90
C ALA A 94 -5.73 -7.36 -4.11
N THR A 95 -4.97 -8.28 -4.68
CA THR A 95 -4.16 -8.04 -5.89
C THR A 95 -5.04 -7.78 -7.12
N ALA A 96 -6.13 -8.53 -7.28
CA ALA A 96 -7.09 -8.33 -8.36
C ALA A 96 -7.83 -6.99 -8.26
N ALA A 97 -8.24 -6.61 -7.04
CA ALA A 97 -8.87 -5.31 -6.77
C ALA A 97 -7.95 -4.14 -7.16
N ALA A 98 -6.66 -4.23 -6.84
CA ALA A 98 -5.67 -3.22 -7.22
C ALA A 98 -5.61 -3.00 -8.73
N ALA A 99 -5.59 -4.08 -9.51
CA ALA A 99 -5.56 -3.99 -10.98
C ALA A 99 -6.82 -3.32 -11.54
N SER A 100 -7.99 -3.67 -11.00
CA SER A 100 -9.28 -3.08 -11.39
C SER A 100 -9.34 -1.58 -11.12
N ASP A 101 -8.95 -1.15 -9.91
CA ASP A 101 -8.94 0.25 -9.50
C ASP A 101 -8.02 1.10 -10.38
N MET A 102 -6.82 0.59 -10.67
CA MET A 102 -5.85 1.29 -11.52
C MET A 102 -6.33 1.42 -12.97
N ALA A 103 -7.05 0.43 -13.48
CA ALA A 103 -7.66 0.51 -14.81
C ALA A 103 -8.76 1.58 -14.85
N ALA A 104 -9.62 1.63 -13.83
CA ALA A 104 -10.69 2.63 -13.72
C ALA A 104 -10.14 4.07 -13.64
N LEU A 105 -9.02 4.29 -12.94
CA LEU A 105 -8.38 5.60 -12.84
C LEU A 105 -7.82 6.07 -14.19
N LYS A 106 -7.17 5.17 -14.93
CA LYS A 106 -6.61 5.50 -16.26
C LYS A 106 -7.68 5.90 -17.27
N GLY A 107 -8.86 5.27 -17.23
CA GLY A 107 -9.99 5.60 -18.10
C GLY A 107 -10.65 6.96 -17.82
N GLN A 108 -10.27 7.66 -16.75
CA GLN A 108 -10.85 8.94 -16.31
C GLN A 108 -9.89 10.13 -16.45
N GLN A 109 -8.71 9.92 -17.02
CA GLN A 109 -7.82 11.02 -17.36
C GLN A 109 -8.31 11.67 -18.66
N PRO A 110 -8.45 13.00 -18.72
CA PRO A 110 -8.87 13.71 -19.92
C PRO A 110 -7.81 13.63 -21.03
#